data_2412cf8e990fd55ddad14120fd97aac0
#
_entry.id   2412cf8e990fd55ddad14120fd97aac0
#
_cell.length_a   1.000
_cell.length_b   1.000
_cell.length_c   1.000
_cell.angle_alpha   90.00
_cell.angle_beta   90.00
_cell.angle_gamma   90.00
#
_symmetry.space_group_name_H-M   'P 1'
#
loop_
_entity.id
_entity.type
_entity.pdbx_description
1 polymer ?
#
loop_
_entity_poly.entity_id
_entity_poly.type
_entity_poly.pdbx_seq_one_letter_code
_entity_poly.pdbx_strand_id
1 'polypeptide(L)'
;MTIDAAKTTETAPVSTSSGEPAAFTHLLGKRLRLAQPLQGYRVGMDGALLAAACAGALIERRSTRGQALSALELGCGAGGALLSLKWRRPGLLLTGIERETDYAGLARHNVLLNGMHDVEIVNGDIGLGFVATGVARCDLVFSNPPYFDDPNTLRAPGAAKRPAWIADDGLQAWLDFALAATKDGADIIFIHRADRLGDILSGLSSKAGSFQIRPVQPFADADAKRVIVRARRLGKAPLRLLPPLVLHDGGARKHTEAVEAILRGDEVLNWT
;
A
#
# COMPACT_ATOMS: atom_id res chain seq x y z
N MET A 1 -20.73 -47.82 0.32
CA MET A 1 -19.32 -47.54 -0.01
C MET A 1 -19.17 -46.03 0.04
N THR A 2 -18.82 -45.54 1.21
CA THR A 2 -18.84 -44.11 1.58
C THR A 2 -17.50 -43.52 1.18
N ILE A 3 -17.47 -42.52 0.28
CA ILE A 3 -16.27 -41.85 -0.13
C ILE A 3 -15.99 -40.74 0.89
N ASP A 4 -14.88 -40.91 1.56
CA ASP A 4 -14.34 -40.05 2.61
C ASP A 4 -13.95 -38.68 2.02
N ALA A 5 -14.54 -37.61 2.56
CA ALA A 5 -14.21 -36.25 2.15
C ALA A 5 -12.81 -35.90 2.68
N ALA A 6 -11.89 -35.64 1.76
CA ALA A 6 -10.54 -35.21 2.04
C ALA A 6 -10.54 -33.98 2.96
N LYS A 7 -10.12 -34.17 4.20
CA LYS A 7 -9.77 -33.10 5.14
C LYS A 7 -8.67 -32.25 4.54
N THR A 8 -8.99 -30.99 4.23
CA THR A 8 -8.02 -29.96 3.90
C THR A 8 -7.06 -29.83 5.09
N THR A 9 -5.81 -30.16 4.89
CA THR A 9 -4.73 -29.99 5.85
C THR A 9 -4.61 -28.51 6.19
N GLU A 10 -5.13 -28.14 7.34
CA GLU A 10 -4.91 -26.85 7.98
C GLU A 10 -3.41 -26.82 8.34
N THR A 11 -2.65 -25.99 7.60
CA THR A 11 -1.22 -25.79 7.87
C THR A 11 -1.04 -25.22 9.28
N ALA A 12 0.00 -25.66 9.98
CA ALA A 12 0.35 -25.26 11.34
C ALA A 12 0.20 -23.75 11.59
N PRO A 13 -0.17 -23.32 12.81
CA PRO A 13 -0.34 -21.91 13.10
C PRO A 13 0.96 -21.17 12.84
N VAL A 14 0.90 -20.17 11.96
CA VAL A 14 2.00 -19.23 11.76
C VAL A 14 2.01 -18.30 12.96
N SER A 15 3.13 -18.23 13.65
CA SER A 15 3.34 -17.24 14.70
C SER A 15 4.25 -16.12 14.19
N THR A 16 4.06 -14.91 14.71
CA THR A 16 5.02 -13.82 14.56
C THR A 16 6.34 -14.18 15.21
N SER A 17 7.41 -13.43 15.00
CA SER A 17 8.69 -13.60 15.68
C SER A 17 8.55 -13.47 17.21
N SER A 18 7.54 -12.73 17.68
CA SER A 18 7.15 -12.62 19.10
C SER A 18 6.28 -13.79 19.60
N GLY A 19 5.93 -14.76 18.74
CA GLY A 19 5.08 -15.90 19.09
C GLY A 19 3.57 -15.61 19.05
N GLU A 20 3.14 -14.43 18.61
CA GLU A 20 1.72 -14.11 18.50
C GLU A 20 1.04 -14.89 17.35
N PRO A 21 -0.19 -15.39 17.55
CA PRO A 21 -0.88 -16.15 16.52
C PRO A 21 -1.30 -15.25 15.33
N ALA A 22 -1.15 -15.77 14.12
CA ALA A 22 -1.58 -15.12 12.89
C ALA A 22 -2.83 -15.80 12.31
N ALA A 23 -3.73 -15.00 11.73
CA ALA A 23 -4.88 -15.48 10.98
C ALA A 23 -4.65 -15.32 9.48
N PHE A 24 -5.18 -16.26 8.70
CA PHE A 24 -5.16 -16.13 7.25
C PHE A 24 -6.35 -15.32 6.73
N THR A 25 -6.09 -14.46 5.77
CA THR A 25 -7.10 -13.80 4.95
C THR A 25 -6.78 -13.98 3.47
N HIS A 26 -7.74 -13.71 2.62
CA HIS A 26 -7.58 -13.80 1.18
C HIS A 26 -7.84 -12.43 0.54
N LEU A 27 -7.02 -12.08 -0.43
CA LEU A 27 -7.17 -10.88 -1.26
C LEU A 27 -7.37 -11.27 -2.73
N LEU A 28 -7.77 -10.31 -3.55
CA LEU A 28 -7.94 -10.46 -5.00
C LEU A 28 -8.78 -11.68 -5.38
N GLY A 29 -9.99 -11.80 -4.82
CA GLY A 29 -10.87 -12.92 -5.12
C GLY A 29 -10.28 -14.30 -4.75
N LYS A 30 -9.55 -14.37 -3.65
CA LYS A 30 -8.82 -15.55 -3.14
C LYS A 30 -7.54 -15.92 -3.92
N ARG A 31 -7.06 -15.06 -4.80
CA ARG A 31 -5.83 -15.27 -5.58
C ARG A 31 -4.55 -15.05 -4.76
N LEU A 32 -4.66 -14.30 -3.65
CA LEU A 32 -3.60 -14.12 -2.67
C LEU A 32 -4.05 -14.60 -1.30
N ARG A 33 -3.17 -15.34 -0.63
CA ARG A 33 -3.32 -15.73 0.76
C ARG A 33 -2.36 -14.92 1.63
N LEU A 34 -2.85 -14.34 2.72
CA LEU A 34 -2.07 -13.45 3.57
C LEU A 34 -2.21 -13.84 5.03
N ALA A 35 -1.10 -14.13 5.69
CA ALA A 35 -1.03 -14.22 7.14
C ALA A 35 -0.99 -12.81 7.73
N GLN A 36 -1.84 -12.53 8.71
CA GLN A 36 -1.92 -11.24 9.38
C GLN A 36 -2.02 -11.46 10.90
N PRO A 37 -1.56 -10.52 11.73
CA PRO A 37 -1.72 -10.63 13.17
C PRO A 37 -3.21 -10.63 13.53
N LEU A 38 -3.58 -11.32 14.60
CA LEU A 38 -4.96 -11.29 15.12
C LEU A 38 -5.33 -9.93 15.68
N GLN A 39 -4.36 -9.22 16.24
CA GLN A 39 -4.50 -7.86 16.78
C GLN A 39 -3.57 -6.90 16.06
N GLY A 40 -3.92 -5.61 16.01
CA GLY A 40 -3.14 -4.59 15.34
C GLY A 40 -3.64 -4.26 13.93
N TYR A 41 -2.77 -3.65 13.12
CA TYR A 41 -3.13 -3.25 11.75
C TYR A 41 -3.36 -4.48 10.87
N ARG A 42 -4.46 -4.46 10.17
CA ARG A 42 -4.81 -5.47 9.15
C ARG A 42 -5.04 -4.81 7.81
N VAL A 43 -4.61 -5.48 6.76
CA VAL A 43 -4.83 -5.01 5.39
C VAL A 43 -6.33 -4.88 5.12
N GLY A 44 -6.71 -3.67 4.72
CA GLY A 44 -8.07 -3.30 4.36
C GLY A 44 -8.22 -2.93 2.89
N MET A 45 -9.34 -2.30 2.58
CA MET A 45 -9.67 -1.82 1.23
C MET A 45 -8.63 -0.80 0.72
N ASP A 46 -8.13 0.09 1.59
CA ASP A 46 -7.17 1.13 1.22
C ASP A 46 -5.93 0.53 0.53
N GLY A 47 -5.38 -0.58 1.06
CA GLY A 47 -4.26 -1.28 0.44
C GLY A 47 -4.59 -1.88 -0.93
N ALA A 48 -5.80 -2.42 -1.11
CA ALA A 48 -6.23 -2.97 -2.40
C ALA A 48 -6.43 -1.86 -3.45
N LEU A 49 -7.02 -0.73 -3.06
CA LEU A 49 -7.20 0.44 -3.92
C LEU A 49 -5.85 1.06 -4.31
N LEU A 50 -4.92 1.18 -3.35
CA LEU A 50 -3.57 1.66 -3.58
C LEU A 50 -2.84 0.78 -4.61
N ALA A 51 -2.86 -0.55 -4.43
CA ALA A 51 -2.25 -1.48 -5.37
C ALA A 51 -2.85 -1.37 -6.78
N ALA A 52 -4.18 -1.19 -6.89
CA ALA A 52 -4.86 -0.99 -8.17
C ALA A 52 -4.46 0.34 -8.83
N ALA A 53 -4.32 1.41 -8.05
CA ALA A 53 -3.86 2.72 -8.51
C ALA A 53 -2.40 2.68 -9.01
N CYS A 54 -1.53 1.99 -8.29
CA CYS A 54 -0.15 1.75 -8.69
C CYS A 54 -0.07 0.93 -9.99
N ALA A 55 -0.87 -0.13 -10.10
CA ALA A 55 -0.91 -0.94 -11.32
C ALA A 55 -1.38 -0.13 -12.53
N GLY A 56 -2.39 0.74 -12.38
CA GLY A 56 -2.87 1.66 -13.42
C GLY A 56 -1.79 2.66 -13.86
N ALA A 57 -1.07 3.27 -12.92
CA ALA A 57 0.02 4.18 -13.24
C ALA A 57 1.17 3.51 -14.03
N LEU A 58 1.46 2.25 -13.69
CA LEU A 58 2.51 1.47 -14.36
C LEU A 58 2.12 1.00 -15.78
N ILE A 59 0.82 0.94 -16.12
CA ILE A 59 0.36 0.67 -17.50
C ILE A 59 0.73 1.84 -18.42
N GLU A 60 0.58 3.06 -17.92
CA GLU A 60 0.93 4.27 -18.68
C GLU A 60 2.44 4.47 -18.84
N ARG A 61 3.23 3.75 -18.04
CA ARG A 61 4.69 3.90 -18.01
C ARG A 61 5.35 2.83 -18.89
N ARG A 62 6.01 3.28 -19.95
CA ARG A 62 6.82 2.38 -20.78
C ARG A 62 8.18 2.17 -20.14
N SER A 63 8.63 0.92 -20.06
CA SER A 63 10.01 0.60 -19.75
C SER A 63 10.93 1.22 -20.80
N THR A 64 11.91 2.01 -20.36
CA THR A 64 12.96 2.49 -21.25
C THR A 64 14.04 1.43 -21.35
N ARG A 65 14.46 1.08 -22.57
CA ARG A 65 15.57 0.13 -22.86
C ARG A 65 15.34 -1.32 -22.39
N GLY A 66 14.10 -1.79 -22.27
CA GLY A 66 13.82 -3.18 -21.88
C GLY A 66 14.14 -3.56 -20.44
N GLN A 67 14.47 -2.58 -19.58
CA GLN A 67 14.70 -2.83 -18.16
C GLN A 67 13.37 -2.98 -17.42
N ALA A 68 13.29 -3.92 -16.47
CA ALA A 68 12.14 -4.06 -15.60
C ALA A 68 11.94 -2.79 -14.76
N LEU A 69 10.69 -2.36 -14.62
CA LEU A 69 10.33 -1.26 -13.72
C LEU A 69 10.51 -1.70 -12.27
N SER A 70 10.87 -0.74 -11.41
CA SER A 70 11.04 -0.96 -9.97
C SER A 70 10.05 -0.15 -9.16
N ALA A 71 9.57 -0.71 -8.04
CA ALA A 71 8.69 0.00 -7.12
C ALA A 71 9.07 -0.30 -5.65
N LEU A 72 8.75 0.67 -4.78
CA LEU A 72 9.00 0.61 -3.35
C LEU A 72 7.72 0.96 -2.59
N GLU A 73 7.28 0.07 -1.70
CA GLU A 73 6.25 0.38 -0.71
C GLU A 73 6.88 0.82 0.60
N LEU A 74 6.48 1.99 1.10
CA LEU A 74 6.87 2.49 2.41
C LEU A 74 5.86 2.00 3.45
N GLY A 75 6.35 1.34 4.52
CA GLY A 75 5.51 0.76 5.57
C GLY A 75 4.62 -0.36 5.04
N CYS A 76 5.23 -1.38 4.44
CA CYS A 76 4.46 -2.43 3.76
C CYS A 76 3.63 -3.32 4.70
N GLY A 77 3.82 -3.22 6.03
CA GLY A 77 3.14 -4.07 6.99
C GLY A 77 3.35 -5.55 6.70
N ALA A 78 2.29 -6.34 6.71
CA ALA A 78 2.31 -7.74 6.32
C ALA A 78 2.37 -7.98 4.80
N GLY A 79 2.54 -6.93 3.98
CA GLY A 79 2.72 -7.02 2.53
C GLY A 79 1.43 -7.03 1.70
N GLY A 80 0.30 -6.58 2.23
CA GLY A 80 -0.98 -6.72 1.51
C GLY A 80 -1.07 -5.92 0.22
N ALA A 81 -0.73 -4.64 0.22
CA ALA A 81 -0.72 -3.82 -0.99
C ALA A 81 0.46 -4.21 -1.90
N LEU A 82 1.62 -4.48 -1.30
CA LEU A 82 2.82 -4.95 -1.99
C LEU A 82 2.54 -6.17 -2.88
N LEU A 83 2.06 -7.25 -2.26
CA LEU A 83 1.79 -8.50 -2.98
C LEU A 83 0.60 -8.39 -3.93
N SER A 84 -0.40 -7.56 -3.60
CA SER A 84 -1.49 -7.23 -4.53
C SER A 84 -0.98 -6.52 -5.78
N LEU A 85 0.01 -5.62 -5.66
CA LEU A 85 0.66 -4.99 -6.80
C LEU A 85 1.51 -5.99 -7.58
N LYS A 86 2.29 -6.83 -6.89
CA LYS A 86 3.10 -7.89 -7.52
C LYS A 86 2.26 -8.85 -8.34
N TRP A 87 1.12 -9.28 -7.80
CA TRP A 87 0.20 -10.14 -8.51
C TRP A 87 -0.33 -9.49 -9.81
N ARG A 88 -0.67 -8.18 -9.76
CA ARG A 88 -1.14 -7.41 -10.93
C ARG A 88 -0.04 -7.15 -11.96
N ARG A 89 1.20 -7.09 -11.52
CA ARG A 89 2.39 -6.73 -12.33
C ARG A 89 3.54 -7.69 -12.03
N PRO A 90 3.48 -8.95 -12.50
CA PRO A 90 4.47 -9.98 -12.15
C PRO A 90 5.91 -9.63 -12.50
N GLY A 91 6.14 -8.89 -13.59
CA GLY A 91 7.49 -8.45 -14.01
C GLY A 91 8.06 -7.25 -13.27
N LEU A 92 7.35 -6.72 -12.24
CA LEU A 92 7.83 -5.57 -11.46
C LEU A 92 8.87 -6.02 -10.43
N LEU A 93 10.02 -5.33 -10.38
CA LEU A 93 10.97 -5.45 -9.27
C LEU A 93 10.41 -4.69 -8.08
N LEU A 94 10.12 -5.38 -6.99
CA LEU A 94 9.33 -4.82 -5.90
C LEU A 94 10.01 -4.99 -4.57
N THR A 95 10.16 -3.89 -3.84
CA THR A 95 10.71 -3.85 -2.48
C THR A 95 9.66 -3.28 -1.54
N GLY A 96 9.50 -3.88 -0.36
CA GLY A 96 8.75 -3.31 0.76
C GLY A 96 9.70 -2.95 1.89
N ILE A 97 9.54 -1.77 2.49
CA ILE A 97 10.24 -1.40 3.72
C ILE A 97 9.26 -1.38 4.89
N GLU A 98 9.64 -2.02 6.00
CA GLU A 98 8.82 -2.08 7.20
C GLU A 98 9.70 -2.00 8.44
N ARG A 99 9.31 -1.14 9.38
CA ARG A 99 10.08 -0.90 10.59
C ARG A 99 9.86 -1.98 11.65
N GLU A 100 8.62 -2.40 11.84
CA GLU A 100 8.28 -3.36 12.85
C GLU A 100 8.72 -4.76 12.42
N THR A 101 9.64 -5.37 13.19
CA THR A 101 10.28 -6.66 12.85
C THR A 101 9.25 -7.77 12.66
N ASP A 102 8.18 -7.81 13.46
CA ASP A 102 7.12 -8.81 13.35
C ASP A 102 6.35 -8.68 12.03
N TYR A 103 5.99 -7.45 11.63
CA TYR A 103 5.33 -7.22 10.35
C TYR A 103 6.25 -7.50 9.16
N ALA A 104 7.53 -7.12 9.23
CA ALA A 104 8.51 -7.48 8.22
C ALA A 104 8.69 -8.99 8.09
N GLY A 105 8.67 -9.71 9.22
CA GLY A 105 8.67 -11.17 9.25
C GLY A 105 7.44 -11.79 8.59
N LEU A 106 6.25 -11.27 8.89
CA LEU A 106 5.00 -11.67 8.23
C LEU A 106 5.02 -11.36 6.72
N ALA A 107 5.54 -10.20 6.30
CA ALA A 107 5.67 -9.88 4.89
C ALA A 107 6.56 -10.88 4.14
N ARG A 108 7.72 -11.23 4.70
CA ARG A 108 8.60 -12.28 4.13
C ARG A 108 7.90 -13.64 4.07
N HIS A 109 7.19 -14.02 5.13
CA HIS A 109 6.40 -15.25 5.12
C HIS A 109 5.35 -15.21 3.99
N ASN A 110 4.64 -14.11 3.83
CA ASN A 110 3.61 -13.95 2.80
C ASN A 110 4.17 -13.93 1.37
N VAL A 111 5.37 -13.39 1.17
CA VAL A 111 6.14 -13.52 -0.08
C VAL A 111 6.32 -14.99 -0.45
N LEU A 112 6.82 -15.80 0.50
CA LEU A 112 7.04 -17.25 0.28
C LEU A 112 5.72 -18.00 0.09
N LEU A 113 4.70 -17.69 0.89
CA LEU A 113 3.38 -18.31 0.83
C LEU A 113 2.70 -18.17 -0.53
N ASN A 114 3.00 -17.08 -1.26
CA ASN A 114 2.43 -16.80 -2.59
C ASN A 114 3.43 -17.08 -3.74
N GLY A 115 4.60 -17.67 -3.47
CA GLY A 115 5.60 -17.97 -4.49
C GLY A 115 6.25 -16.75 -5.16
N MET A 116 6.22 -15.58 -4.50
CA MET A 116 6.72 -14.31 -5.05
C MET A 116 8.18 -14.03 -4.60
N HIS A 117 9.08 -14.99 -4.81
CA HIS A 117 10.45 -14.99 -4.26
C HIS A 117 11.34 -13.83 -4.72
N ASP A 118 10.93 -13.07 -5.73
CA ASP A 118 11.61 -11.89 -6.26
C ASP A 118 11.12 -10.57 -5.64
N VAL A 119 10.26 -10.63 -4.61
CA VAL A 119 9.86 -9.49 -3.79
C VAL A 119 10.80 -9.39 -2.58
N GLU A 120 11.45 -8.23 -2.43
CA GLU A 120 12.36 -7.95 -1.33
C GLU A 120 11.65 -7.29 -0.15
N ILE A 121 11.95 -7.70 1.09
CA ILE A 121 11.46 -7.06 2.30
C ILE A 121 12.63 -6.58 3.15
N VAL A 122 12.76 -5.26 3.23
CA VAL A 122 13.76 -4.57 4.06
C VAL A 122 13.14 -4.25 5.42
N ASN A 123 13.75 -4.74 6.50
CA ASN A 123 13.41 -4.29 7.85
C ASN A 123 14.19 -3.00 8.14
N GLY A 124 13.52 -1.85 8.05
CA GLY A 124 14.16 -0.55 8.14
C GLY A 124 13.18 0.56 8.52
N ASP A 125 13.71 1.61 9.15
CA ASP A 125 12.95 2.77 9.57
C ASP A 125 13.15 3.94 8.58
N ILE A 126 12.06 4.37 7.94
CA ILE A 126 12.06 5.53 7.03
C ILE A 126 12.39 6.85 7.77
N GLY A 127 12.12 6.92 9.07
CA GLY A 127 12.47 8.07 9.91
C GLY A 127 13.98 8.33 10.00
N LEU A 128 14.81 7.33 9.71
CA LEU A 128 16.28 7.48 9.62
C LEU A 128 16.75 8.08 8.28
N GLY A 129 15.83 8.31 7.35
CA GLY A 129 16.08 8.88 6.03
C GLY A 129 16.50 7.84 4.98
N PHE A 130 16.37 8.23 3.71
CA PHE A 130 16.54 7.35 2.56
C PHE A 130 17.91 6.66 2.51
N VAL A 131 19.02 7.42 2.76
CA VAL A 131 20.38 6.89 2.67
C VAL A 131 20.63 5.78 3.69
N ALA A 132 20.06 5.90 4.89
CA ALA A 132 20.28 4.93 5.97
C ALA A 132 19.64 3.56 5.70
N THR A 133 18.64 3.50 4.85
CA THR A 133 17.93 2.24 4.55
C THR A 133 18.61 1.38 3.48
N GLY A 134 19.52 1.95 2.70
CA GLY A 134 20.23 1.26 1.62
C GLY A 134 19.36 0.90 0.41
N VAL A 135 18.06 1.25 0.39
CA VAL A 135 17.19 0.98 -0.77
C VAL A 135 17.55 1.82 -1.98
N ALA A 136 17.36 1.28 -3.18
CA ALA A 136 17.60 2.00 -4.41
C ALA A 136 16.41 2.94 -4.76
N ARG A 137 16.68 3.98 -5.57
CA ARG A 137 15.60 4.79 -6.17
C ARG A 137 14.79 3.97 -7.16
N CYS A 138 13.47 4.15 -7.12
CA CYS A 138 12.51 3.37 -7.88
C CYS A 138 11.72 4.20 -8.91
N ASP A 139 11.09 3.49 -9.85
CA ASP A 139 10.20 4.07 -10.88
C ASP A 139 8.80 4.39 -10.32
N LEU A 140 8.48 3.83 -9.16
CA LEU A 140 7.27 4.12 -8.39
C LEU A 140 7.59 4.00 -6.91
N VAL A 141 7.20 4.99 -6.11
CA VAL A 141 7.15 4.89 -4.65
C VAL A 141 5.70 5.07 -4.20
N PHE A 142 5.23 4.20 -3.33
CA PHE A 142 3.84 4.25 -2.88
C PHE A 142 3.70 3.92 -1.39
N SER A 143 2.62 4.40 -0.80
CA SER A 143 2.35 4.15 0.62
C SER A 143 0.90 4.36 1.00
N ASN A 144 0.51 3.63 2.04
CA ASN A 144 -0.66 3.87 2.88
C ASN A 144 -0.16 4.18 4.30
N PRO A 145 0.30 5.40 4.59
CA PRO A 145 0.87 5.73 5.89
C PRO A 145 -0.13 5.52 7.03
N PRO A 146 0.32 5.24 8.26
CA PRO A 146 -0.57 5.21 9.41
C PRO A 146 -1.21 6.59 9.63
N TYR A 147 -2.43 6.60 10.19
CA TYR A 147 -3.13 7.84 10.52
C TYR A 147 -2.61 8.35 11.86
N PHE A 148 -1.69 9.31 11.81
CA PHE A 148 -0.95 9.80 12.97
C PHE A 148 -1.83 10.49 14.04
N ASP A 149 -3.05 10.92 13.67
CA ASP A 149 -3.99 11.63 14.56
C ASP A 149 -5.01 10.69 15.22
N ASP A 150 -4.99 9.40 14.94
CA ASP A 150 -5.92 8.43 15.54
C ASP A 150 -5.24 7.64 16.66
N PRO A 151 -5.52 7.96 17.94
CA PRO A 151 -4.96 7.26 19.09
C PRO A 151 -5.33 5.75 19.13
N ASN A 152 -6.36 5.33 18.36
CA ASN A 152 -6.76 3.92 18.26
C ASN A 152 -5.97 3.13 17.20
N THR A 153 -5.42 3.81 16.19
CA THR A 153 -4.55 3.19 15.18
C THR A 153 -3.12 2.97 15.72
N LEU A 154 -2.73 3.76 16.69
CA LEU A 154 -1.44 3.68 17.37
C LEU A 154 -1.52 2.81 18.65
N ARG A 155 -2.05 1.60 18.55
CA ARG A 155 -1.79 0.62 19.62
C ARG A 155 -0.31 0.22 19.55
N ALA A 156 0.49 1.09 20.19
CA ALA A 156 1.90 0.90 20.34
C ALA A 156 2.22 -0.39 21.10
N PRO A 157 3.27 -1.13 20.74
CA PRO A 157 3.91 -2.03 21.66
C PRO A 157 4.51 -1.19 22.78
N GLY A 158 4.09 -1.46 24.03
CA GLY A 158 4.72 -1.01 25.27
C GLY A 158 4.92 0.50 25.45
N ALA A 159 4.44 1.03 26.56
CA ALA A 159 4.45 2.45 26.97
C ALA A 159 5.84 3.16 26.97
N ALA A 160 6.94 2.43 26.78
CA ALA A 160 8.31 2.95 26.87
C ALA A 160 8.87 3.55 25.56
N LYS A 161 8.20 3.39 24.40
CA LYS A 161 8.68 3.89 23.09
C LYS A 161 7.84 5.00 22.49
N ARG A 162 6.97 5.63 23.25
CA ARG A 162 6.02 6.66 22.81
C ARG A 162 6.55 8.04 22.38
N PRO A 163 7.70 8.59 22.79
CA PRO A 163 7.99 10.00 22.53
C PRO A 163 8.27 10.36 21.07
N ALA A 164 8.69 9.44 20.23
CA ALA A 164 9.19 9.78 18.88
C ALA A 164 8.12 9.80 17.77
N TRP A 165 6.87 9.42 18.07
CA TRP A 165 5.83 9.18 17.05
C TRP A 165 4.62 10.13 17.12
N ILE A 166 4.53 10.97 18.13
CA ILE A 166 3.39 11.88 18.38
C ILE A 166 3.68 13.30 17.88
N ALA A 167 4.87 13.56 17.34
CA ALA A 167 5.16 14.83 16.74
C ALA A 167 4.44 14.98 15.40
N ASP A 168 3.95 16.15 15.07
CA ASP A 168 3.28 16.58 13.83
C ASP A 168 4.08 16.27 12.53
N ASP A 169 5.31 15.81 12.66
CA ASP A 169 6.26 15.53 11.58
C ASP A 169 6.07 14.15 10.93
N GLY A 170 5.18 13.31 11.45
CA GLY A 170 5.05 11.91 10.99
C GLY A 170 4.80 11.78 9.49
N LEU A 171 3.79 12.45 8.94
CA LEU A 171 3.47 12.39 7.50
C LEU A 171 4.58 13.03 6.65
N GLN A 172 5.19 14.12 7.12
CA GLN A 172 6.27 14.80 6.39
C GLN A 172 7.47 13.89 6.16
N ALA A 173 7.88 13.09 7.14
CA ALA A 173 8.96 12.12 6.98
C ALA A 173 8.68 11.09 5.85
N TRP A 174 7.42 10.64 5.72
CA TRP A 174 7.01 9.76 4.63
C TRP A 174 7.09 10.44 3.28
N LEU A 175 6.67 11.69 3.18
CA LEU A 175 6.72 12.48 1.94
C LEU A 175 8.17 12.78 1.53
N ASP A 176 9.01 13.16 2.47
CA ASP A 176 10.44 13.42 2.22
C ASP A 176 11.18 12.16 1.78
N PHE A 177 10.91 11.03 2.43
CA PHE A 177 11.47 9.75 2.03
C PHE A 177 11.01 9.36 0.62
N ALA A 178 9.71 9.49 0.32
CA ALA A 178 9.18 9.19 -1.01
C ALA A 178 9.84 10.04 -2.09
N LEU A 179 10.01 11.35 -1.85
CA LEU A 179 10.74 12.24 -2.76
C LEU A 179 12.19 11.81 -2.98
N ALA A 180 12.88 11.37 -1.93
CA ALA A 180 14.26 10.91 -2.03
C ALA A 180 14.40 9.56 -2.75
N ALA A 181 13.47 8.64 -2.51
CA ALA A 181 13.47 7.29 -3.07
C ALA A 181 12.94 7.18 -4.51
N THR A 182 12.35 8.26 -5.05
CA THR A 182 11.77 8.25 -6.39
C THR A 182 12.79 8.76 -7.42
N LYS A 183 12.92 8.08 -8.57
CA LYS A 183 13.71 8.56 -9.73
C LYS A 183 13.08 9.81 -10.35
N ASP A 184 13.89 10.63 -11.03
CA ASP A 184 13.39 11.79 -11.75
C ASP A 184 12.39 11.38 -12.83
N GLY A 185 11.27 12.10 -12.93
CA GLY A 185 10.16 11.77 -13.81
C GLY A 185 9.34 10.55 -13.41
N ALA A 186 9.63 9.93 -12.27
CA ALA A 186 8.92 8.78 -11.74
C ALA A 186 7.73 9.18 -10.85
N ASP A 187 6.87 8.22 -10.53
CA ASP A 187 5.61 8.48 -9.85
C ASP A 187 5.70 8.20 -8.35
N ILE A 188 4.97 9.00 -7.57
CA ILE A 188 4.73 8.85 -6.15
C ILE A 188 3.22 8.69 -5.96
N ILE A 189 2.77 7.66 -5.25
CA ILE A 189 1.34 7.43 -5.01
C ILE A 189 1.08 7.20 -3.53
N PHE A 190 0.19 8.03 -2.96
CA PHE A 190 -0.29 7.88 -1.59
C PHE A 190 -1.81 7.66 -1.58
N ILE A 191 -2.28 6.81 -0.68
CA ILE A 191 -3.66 6.82 -0.22
C ILE A 191 -3.68 7.34 1.20
N HIS A 192 -4.59 8.26 1.52
CA HIS A 192 -4.69 8.83 2.86
C HIS A 192 -6.09 9.37 3.13
N ARG A 193 -6.35 9.81 4.36
CA ARG A 193 -7.56 10.58 4.71
C ARG A 193 -7.67 11.82 3.85
N ALA A 194 -8.89 12.16 3.44
CA ALA A 194 -9.15 13.31 2.56
C ALA A 194 -8.79 14.65 3.22
N ASP A 195 -8.94 14.78 4.52
CA ASP A 195 -8.61 15.98 5.29
C ASP A 195 -7.10 16.29 5.35
N ARG A 196 -6.23 15.31 5.01
CA ARG A 196 -4.77 15.49 4.92
C ARG A 196 -4.27 15.78 3.50
N LEU A 197 -5.17 16.03 2.55
CA LEU A 197 -4.79 16.33 1.17
C LEU A 197 -3.86 17.54 1.06
N GLY A 198 -4.17 18.60 1.81
CA GLY A 198 -3.35 19.82 1.84
C GLY A 198 -1.91 19.56 2.24
N ASP A 199 -1.70 18.73 3.26
CA ASP A 199 -0.36 18.39 3.77
C ASP A 199 0.42 17.57 2.74
N ILE A 200 -0.23 16.60 2.09
CA ILE A 200 0.38 15.78 1.03
C ILE A 200 0.83 16.65 -0.15
N LEU A 201 -0.03 17.55 -0.63
CA LEU A 201 0.30 18.44 -1.73
C LEU A 201 1.45 19.37 -1.35
N SER A 202 1.38 19.99 -0.17
CA SER A 202 2.41 20.90 0.33
C SER A 202 3.76 20.19 0.47
N GLY A 203 3.79 19.04 1.13
CA GLY A 203 5.03 18.29 1.36
C GLY A 203 5.68 17.77 0.09
N LEU A 204 4.90 17.36 -0.92
CA LEU A 204 5.46 16.87 -2.19
C LEU A 204 5.84 18.00 -3.16
N SER A 205 5.21 19.19 -3.07
CA SER A 205 5.36 20.26 -4.08
C SER A 205 6.77 20.82 -4.23
N SER A 206 7.65 20.62 -3.23
CA SER A 206 9.04 21.04 -3.28
C SER A 206 9.85 20.41 -4.42
N LYS A 207 9.53 19.15 -4.78
CA LYS A 207 10.26 18.36 -5.77
C LYS A 207 9.38 17.51 -6.68
N ALA A 208 8.05 17.57 -6.53
CA ALA A 208 7.09 16.86 -7.38
C ALA A 208 5.95 17.77 -7.81
N GLY A 209 5.29 17.39 -8.89
CA GLY A 209 4.11 18.10 -9.43
C GLY A 209 3.33 17.17 -10.35
N SER A 210 2.60 17.72 -11.34
CA SER A 210 1.69 16.95 -12.20
C SER A 210 0.72 16.12 -11.36
N PHE A 211 0.20 16.71 -10.30
CA PHE A 211 -0.68 16.03 -9.36
C PHE A 211 -1.96 15.54 -10.04
N GLN A 212 -2.34 14.31 -9.72
CA GLN A 212 -3.64 13.74 -10.04
C GLN A 212 -4.26 13.25 -8.75
N ILE A 213 -5.46 13.74 -8.45
CA ILE A 213 -6.14 13.49 -7.18
C ILE A 213 -7.43 12.77 -7.49
N ARG A 214 -7.61 11.58 -6.92
CA ARG A 214 -8.85 10.82 -6.99
C ARG A 214 -9.50 10.76 -5.61
N PRO A 215 -10.62 11.46 -5.39
CA PRO A 215 -11.41 11.30 -4.19
C PRO A 215 -11.98 9.89 -4.10
N VAL A 216 -12.07 9.34 -2.88
CA VAL A 216 -12.74 8.07 -2.60
C VAL A 216 -13.89 8.35 -1.64
N GLN A 217 -15.11 8.18 -2.15
CA GLN A 217 -16.36 8.49 -1.46
C GLN A 217 -17.04 7.20 -0.99
N PRO A 218 -17.59 7.16 0.23
CA PRO A 218 -18.41 6.02 0.66
C PRO A 218 -19.66 5.88 -0.22
N PHE A 219 -20.37 6.97 -0.50
CA PHE A 219 -21.53 7.07 -1.37
C PHE A 219 -21.39 8.29 -2.29
N ALA A 220 -22.15 8.33 -3.40
CA ALA A 220 -22.04 9.37 -4.42
C ALA A 220 -22.38 10.78 -3.90
N ASP A 221 -23.22 10.87 -2.89
CA ASP A 221 -23.69 12.11 -2.24
C ASP A 221 -22.93 12.42 -0.93
N ALA A 222 -21.92 11.62 -0.58
CA ALA A 222 -21.16 11.80 0.65
C ALA A 222 -19.78 12.43 0.39
N ASP A 223 -19.27 13.13 1.40
CA ASP A 223 -17.90 13.64 1.36
C ASP A 223 -16.87 12.51 1.20
N ALA A 224 -15.82 12.78 0.45
CA ALA A 224 -14.71 11.87 0.33
C ALA A 224 -14.04 11.64 1.71
N LYS A 225 -13.87 10.39 2.08
CA LYS A 225 -13.18 10.01 3.33
C LYS A 225 -11.71 9.69 3.08
N ARG A 226 -11.35 9.36 1.83
CA ARG A 226 -9.97 9.10 1.40
C ARG A 226 -9.69 9.86 0.10
N VAL A 227 -8.41 10.05 -0.14
CA VAL A 227 -7.89 10.50 -1.43
C VAL A 227 -6.76 9.58 -1.86
N ILE A 228 -6.68 9.32 -3.16
CA ILE A 228 -5.50 8.73 -3.78
C ILE A 228 -4.82 9.84 -4.56
N VAL A 229 -3.58 10.16 -4.18
CA VAL A 229 -2.78 11.22 -4.78
C VAL A 229 -1.65 10.60 -5.56
N ARG A 230 -1.57 10.91 -6.86
CA ARG A 230 -0.41 10.62 -7.69
C ARG A 230 0.32 11.92 -7.95
N ALA A 231 1.62 11.93 -7.75
CA ALA A 231 2.51 13.02 -8.11
C ALA A 231 3.64 12.48 -8.98
N ARG A 232 4.23 13.32 -9.82
CA ARG A 232 5.42 12.97 -10.61
C ARG A 232 6.61 13.78 -10.12
N ARG A 233 7.70 13.10 -9.76
CA ARG A 233 8.95 13.79 -9.40
C ARG A 233 9.39 14.68 -10.55
N LEU A 234 9.67 15.95 -10.27
CA LEU A 234 9.97 17.01 -11.24
C LEU A 234 8.88 17.25 -12.30
N GLY A 235 7.65 16.77 -12.05
CA GLY A 235 6.50 16.99 -12.91
C GLY A 235 6.09 18.48 -12.95
N LYS A 236 5.63 18.96 -14.12
CA LYS A 236 5.24 20.36 -14.32
C LYS A 236 3.85 20.53 -14.95
N ALA A 237 3.16 19.44 -15.27
CA ALA A 237 1.79 19.53 -15.79
C ALA A 237 0.82 20.06 -14.73
N PRO A 238 -0.28 20.72 -15.14
CA PRO A 238 -1.30 21.19 -14.23
C PRO A 238 -1.87 20.06 -13.36
N LEU A 239 -2.29 20.41 -12.14
CA LEU A 239 -3.03 19.52 -11.27
C LEU A 239 -4.37 19.12 -11.94
N ARG A 240 -4.73 17.84 -11.79
CA ARG A 240 -6.01 17.30 -12.22
C ARG A 240 -6.77 16.72 -11.03
N LEU A 241 -8.02 17.15 -10.84
CA LEU A 241 -8.95 16.51 -9.95
C LEU A 241 -9.79 15.53 -10.76
N LEU A 242 -9.65 14.24 -10.47
CA LEU A 242 -10.29 13.17 -11.21
C LEU A 242 -11.68 12.88 -10.66
N PRO A 243 -12.58 12.25 -11.44
CA PRO A 243 -13.86 11.77 -10.93
C PRO A 243 -13.67 10.89 -9.71
N PRO A 244 -14.54 10.97 -8.69
CA PRO A 244 -14.42 10.18 -7.48
C PRO A 244 -14.61 8.69 -7.73
N LEU A 245 -13.97 7.87 -6.91
CA LEU A 245 -14.29 6.46 -6.78
C LEU A 245 -15.37 6.31 -5.69
N VAL A 246 -16.56 5.92 -6.08
CA VAL A 246 -17.68 5.67 -5.16
C VAL A 246 -17.62 4.21 -4.71
N LEU A 247 -17.58 3.99 -3.38
CA LEU A 247 -17.41 2.65 -2.81
C LEU A 247 -18.71 1.84 -2.76
N HIS A 248 -19.83 2.50 -2.45
CA HIS A 248 -21.13 1.86 -2.24
C HIS A 248 -22.21 2.60 -3.04
N ASP A 249 -23.14 1.86 -3.61
CA ASP A 249 -24.29 2.40 -4.35
C ASP A 249 -25.62 2.23 -3.58
N GLY A 250 -25.58 1.64 -2.38
CA GLY A 250 -26.78 1.34 -1.59
C GLY A 250 -27.62 0.17 -2.11
N GLY A 251 -27.14 -0.52 -3.16
CA GLY A 251 -27.80 -1.69 -3.73
C GLY A 251 -27.59 -2.98 -2.92
N ALA A 252 -27.92 -4.12 -3.51
CA ALA A 252 -27.80 -5.43 -2.87
C ALA A 252 -26.33 -5.87 -2.66
N ARG A 253 -25.40 -5.30 -3.39
CA ARG A 253 -23.96 -5.58 -3.26
C ARG A 253 -23.33 -4.67 -2.20
N LYS A 254 -22.31 -5.19 -1.54
CA LYS A 254 -21.55 -4.40 -0.55
C LYS A 254 -20.84 -3.19 -1.19
N HIS A 255 -20.35 -3.36 -2.41
CA HIS A 255 -19.60 -2.33 -3.13
C HIS A 255 -20.16 -2.16 -4.53
N THR A 256 -19.85 -1.01 -5.17
CA THR A 256 -20.11 -0.80 -6.59
C THR A 256 -19.41 -1.85 -7.46
N GLU A 257 -19.92 -2.10 -8.66
CA GLU A 257 -19.34 -3.08 -9.57
C GLU A 257 -17.88 -2.79 -9.91
N ALA A 258 -17.54 -1.52 -10.11
CA ALA A 258 -16.17 -1.08 -10.36
C ALA A 258 -15.23 -1.40 -9.18
N VAL A 259 -15.67 -1.12 -7.95
CA VAL A 259 -14.90 -1.44 -6.75
C VAL A 259 -14.77 -2.95 -6.54
N GLU A 260 -15.83 -3.72 -6.76
CA GLU A 260 -15.75 -5.19 -6.69
C GLU A 260 -14.76 -5.77 -7.71
N ALA A 261 -14.73 -5.26 -8.95
CA ALA A 261 -13.77 -5.68 -9.97
C ALA A 261 -12.32 -5.36 -9.55
N ILE A 262 -12.11 -4.18 -8.97
CA ILE A 262 -10.80 -3.80 -8.39
C ILE A 262 -10.43 -4.74 -7.24
N LEU A 263 -11.33 -5.00 -6.31
CA LEU A 263 -11.06 -5.87 -5.14
C LEU A 263 -10.81 -7.32 -5.52
N ARG A 264 -11.44 -7.82 -6.59
CA ARG A 264 -11.15 -9.14 -7.16
C ARG A 264 -9.85 -9.21 -7.96
N GLY A 265 -9.27 -8.06 -8.33
CA GLY A 265 -8.07 -8.01 -9.15
C GLY A 265 -8.34 -7.97 -10.66
N ASP A 266 -9.59 -7.96 -11.08
CA ASP A 266 -9.98 -7.99 -12.49
C ASP A 266 -9.73 -6.64 -13.18
N GLU A 267 -9.75 -5.54 -12.41
CA GLU A 267 -9.55 -4.18 -12.91
C GLU A 267 -8.46 -3.43 -12.13
N VAL A 268 -7.92 -2.39 -12.77
CA VAL A 268 -7.01 -1.42 -12.16
C VAL A 268 -7.71 -0.08 -11.98
N LEU A 269 -7.11 0.83 -11.24
CA LEU A 269 -7.60 2.20 -11.13
C LEU A 269 -6.86 3.09 -12.15
N ASN A 270 -7.55 3.46 -13.22
CA ASN A 270 -6.98 4.30 -14.28
C ASN A 270 -6.80 5.75 -13.84
N TRP A 271 -5.85 6.46 -14.45
CA TRP A 271 -5.52 7.86 -14.18
C TRP A 271 -5.94 8.83 -15.29
N THR A 272 -6.63 8.33 -16.28
CA THR A 272 -7.17 9.11 -17.42
C THR A 272 -8.60 9.50 -17.16
#